data_70e36b14d497019db77161b627956ccd
#
_entry.id   70e36b14d497019db77161b627956ccd
#
_cell.length_a   1.000
_cell.length_b   1.000
_cell.length_c   1.000
_cell.angle_alpha   90.00
_cell.angle_beta   90.00
_cell.angle_gamma   90.00
#
_symmetry.space_group_name_H-M   'P 1'
#
loop_
_entity.id
_entity.type
_entity.pdbx_description
1 polymer ?
#
loop_
_entity_poly.entity_id
_entity_poly.type
_entity_poly.pdbx_seq_one_letter_code
_entity_poly.pdbx_strand_id
1 'polypeptide(L)'
;MSMRFFSTKNRPFHLGPYPLERLKRRDTLPDLTQVPPSVPLQFTKLETPHSLVNAMGEYQAMMDAIRDGMTNGQKAEVPSDPEERANHVKSFGYFSDASMMGICKMPKSAALDVPVRNPEIDRLAEDLRTRQTKTLASGIDVIMADLKESMEAPATSTDGQDHVIVFVFEHNRAPRANEAGANWIMDANPYRSCLRATEAATGMASYLRLLGYESKAHTASSTDVDLNQLAVAAGLAVVNDGTVVVPHLGRAFGLAAVTTTFAMEIDAPLAPMSEQGNALGLAWKLAKGTVKGALNRDPYAKRDYADGALPFEKLKRR
;
A
#
# COMPACT_ATOMS: atom_id res chain seq x y z
N MET A 1 -6.34 -15.90 -2.77
CA MET A 1 -6.70 -15.72 -1.35
C MET A 1 -5.64 -16.41 -0.53
N SER A 2 -4.80 -15.65 0.20
CA SER A 2 -3.84 -16.27 1.11
C SER A 2 -4.64 -16.94 2.22
N MET A 3 -4.32 -18.19 2.56
CA MET A 3 -4.94 -18.83 3.71
C MET A 3 -4.39 -18.18 4.97
N ARG A 4 -5.22 -17.39 5.66
CA ARG A 4 -4.88 -16.85 6.97
C ARG A 4 -5.03 -17.98 7.99
N PHE A 5 -3.90 -18.51 8.46
CA PHE A 5 -3.88 -19.53 9.51
C PHE A 5 -4.16 -18.98 10.90
N PHE A 6 -4.48 -17.68 11.00
CA PHE A 6 -4.63 -16.97 12.27
C PHE A 6 -6.06 -16.47 12.41
N SER A 7 -6.66 -16.75 13.57
CA SER A 7 -7.95 -16.15 13.92
C SER A 7 -7.75 -14.68 14.26
N THR A 8 -8.52 -13.80 13.62
CA THR A 8 -8.52 -12.37 13.91
C THR A 8 -9.66 -11.95 14.82
N LYS A 9 -10.55 -12.87 15.21
CA LYS A 9 -11.81 -12.58 15.91
C LYS A 9 -11.65 -11.81 17.21
N ASN A 10 -10.59 -12.11 17.99
CA ASN A 10 -10.32 -11.49 19.29
C ASN A 10 -8.99 -10.71 19.30
N ARG A 11 -8.46 -10.41 18.12
CA ARG A 11 -7.19 -9.72 17.99
C ARG A 11 -7.43 -8.21 18.00
N PRO A 12 -6.66 -7.40 18.75
CA PRO A 12 -6.73 -5.95 18.69
C PRO A 12 -6.56 -5.46 17.24
N PHE A 13 -7.36 -4.46 16.86
CA PHE A 13 -7.45 -4.03 15.46
C PHE A 13 -6.11 -3.49 14.93
N HIS A 14 -5.37 -2.73 15.74
CA HIS A 14 -4.05 -2.16 15.40
C HIS A 14 -2.95 -3.20 15.14
N LEU A 15 -3.16 -4.47 15.52
CA LEU A 15 -2.21 -5.55 15.21
C LEU A 15 -2.43 -6.16 13.83
N GLY A 16 -3.54 -5.84 13.17
CA GLY A 16 -3.84 -6.26 11.81
C GLY A 16 -4.02 -7.77 11.63
N PRO A 17 -4.12 -8.22 10.37
CA PRO A 17 -4.46 -9.60 10.06
C PRO A 17 -3.29 -10.59 10.16
N TYR A 18 -2.04 -10.13 10.21
CA TYR A 18 -0.85 -10.97 10.27
C TYR A 18 -0.13 -10.81 11.61
N PRO A 19 0.41 -11.89 12.21
CA PRO A 19 1.02 -11.87 13.53
C PRO A 19 2.48 -11.36 13.49
N LEU A 20 2.69 -10.11 13.08
CA LEU A 20 4.01 -9.49 12.97
C LEU A 20 4.71 -9.37 14.33
N GLU A 21 3.97 -9.27 15.44
CA GLU A 21 4.50 -9.20 16.80
C GLU A 21 5.19 -10.49 17.25
N ARG A 22 4.97 -11.60 16.54
CA ARG A 22 5.62 -12.89 16.82
C ARG A 22 6.97 -13.06 16.13
N LEU A 23 7.31 -12.12 15.26
CA LEU A 23 8.57 -12.16 14.52
C LEU A 23 9.69 -11.58 15.37
N LYS A 24 10.88 -12.17 15.28
CA LYS A 24 12.07 -11.63 15.92
C LYS A 24 12.45 -10.29 15.28
N ARG A 25 12.77 -9.33 16.13
CA ARG A 25 13.19 -7.99 15.73
C ARG A 25 14.62 -7.74 16.15
N ARG A 26 15.24 -6.72 15.58
CA ARG A 26 16.58 -6.23 15.89
C ARG A 26 16.47 -4.89 16.61
N ASP A 27 17.41 -4.64 17.52
CA ASP A 27 17.52 -3.33 18.17
C ASP A 27 18.19 -2.27 17.29
N THR A 28 18.89 -2.71 16.24
CA THR A 28 19.65 -1.84 15.34
C THR A 28 19.13 -1.89 13.93
N LEU A 29 19.07 -0.73 13.27
CA LEU A 29 18.74 -0.63 11.86
C LEU A 29 19.80 -1.37 11.02
N PRO A 30 19.40 -2.24 10.07
CA PRO A 30 20.32 -2.85 9.13
C PRO A 30 20.93 -1.81 8.18
N ASP A 31 22.02 -2.18 7.50
CA ASP A 31 22.57 -1.33 6.44
C ASP A 31 21.59 -1.25 5.27
N LEU A 32 20.87 -0.12 5.18
CA LEU A 32 19.86 0.10 4.16
C LEU A 32 20.44 0.32 2.76
N THR A 33 21.74 0.59 2.64
CA THR A 33 22.40 0.73 1.32
C THR A 33 22.49 -0.61 0.58
N GLN A 34 22.35 -1.72 1.30
CA GLN A 34 22.29 -3.08 0.73
C GLN A 34 20.87 -3.50 0.31
N VAL A 35 19.86 -2.66 0.59
CA VAL A 35 18.49 -2.94 0.17
C VAL A 35 18.37 -2.62 -1.31
N PRO A 36 17.90 -3.56 -2.15
CA PRO A 36 17.64 -3.26 -3.55
C PRO A 36 16.67 -2.08 -3.69
N PRO A 37 16.97 -1.09 -4.54
CA PRO A 37 16.11 0.07 -4.70
C PRO A 37 14.71 -0.31 -5.19
N SER A 38 13.73 0.46 -4.77
CA SER A 38 12.37 0.30 -5.27
C SER A 38 12.30 0.68 -6.75
N VAL A 39 11.65 -0.17 -7.54
CA VAL A 39 11.44 0.11 -8.97
C VAL A 39 10.11 0.83 -9.13
N PRO A 40 10.11 2.03 -9.71
CA PRO A 40 8.88 2.77 -9.95
C PRO A 40 7.91 1.99 -10.84
N LEU A 41 6.65 1.92 -10.44
CA LEU A 41 5.60 1.32 -11.25
C LEU A 41 5.04 2.36 -12.22
N GLN A 42 5.21 2.10 -13.51
CA GLN A 42 4.68 2.96 -14.56
C GLN A 42 3.32 2.43 -15.03
N PHE A 43 2.30 3.27 -14.98
CA PHE A 43 0.96 2.99 -15.51
C PHE A 43 0.91 3.38 -16.98
N THR A 44 1.64 2.63 -17.81
CA THR A 44 1.59 2.84 -19.26
C THR A 44 0.28 2.31 -19.81
N LYS A 45 -0.39 3.11 -20.64
CA LYS A 45 -1.61 2.66 -21.32
C LYS A 45 -1.28 1.47 -22.23
N LEU A 46 -1.94 0.35 -21.98
CA LEU A 46 -1.77 -0.86 -22.78
C LEU A 46 -2.58 -0.75 -24.07
N GLU A 47 -2.06 -1.33 -25.16
CA GLU A 47 -2.75 -1.38 -26.46
C GLU A 47 -4.06 -2.18 -26.39
N THR A 48 -4.18 -3.08 -25.43
CA THR A 48 -5.39 -3.85 -25.18
C THR A 48 -6.47 -2.99 -24.51
N PRO A 49 -7.48 -2.49 -25.25
CA PRO A 49 -8.39 -1.45 -24.71
C PRO A 49 -9.26 -1.93 -23.53
N HIS A 50 -9.47 -3.23 -23.41
CA HIS A 50 -10.23 -3.83 -22.31
C HIS A 50 -9.38 -4.19 -21.08
N SER A 51 -8.09 -3.83 -21.08
CA SER A 51 -7.24 -4.05 -19.90
C SER A 51 -7.67 -3.15 -18.74
N LEU A 52 -7.90 -3.76 -17.58
CA LEU A 52 -8.24 -3.04 -16.36
C LEU A 52 -7.13 -2.05 -15.95
N VAL A 53 -5.88 -2.32 -16.32
CA VAL A 53 -4.72 -1.43 -16.07
C VAL A 53 -4.94 -0.03 -16.64
N ASN A 54 -5.57 0.08 -17.81
CA ASN A 54 -5.85 1.38 -18.45
C ASN A 54 -6.78 2.26 -17.59
N ALA A 55 -7.80 1.65 -16.97
CA ALA A 55 -8.68 2.38 -16.07
C ALA A 55 -7.98 2.71 -14.74
N MET A 56 -7.16 1.79 -14.21
CA MET A 56 -6.41 2.03 -12.97
C MET A 56 -5.41 3.19 -13.11
N GLY A 57 -4.79 3.36 -14.29
CA GLY A 57 -3.80 4.41 -14.54
C GLY A 57 -4.36 5.82 -14.35
N GLU A 58 -5.58 6.07 -14.77
CA GLU A 58 -6.25 7.37 -14.58
C GLU A 58 -6.49 7.66 -13.09
N TYR A 59 -7.03 6.69 -12.34
CA TYR A 59 -7.22 6.84 -10.89
C TYR A 59 -5.89 7.00 -10.14
N GLN A 60 -4.85 6.27 -10.55
CA GLN A 60 -3.52 6.41 -9.96
C GLN A 60 -2.97 7.83 -10.16
N ALA A 61 -3.09 8.40 -11.37
CA ALA A 61 -2.65 9.75 -11.66
C ALA A 61 -3.40 10.80 -10.82
N MET A 62 -4.71 10.63 -10.62
CA MET A 62 -5.50 11.51 -9.75
C MET A 62 -5.01 11.44 -8.29
N MET A 63 -4.81 10.23 -7.76
CA MET A 63 -4.33 10.05 -6.38
C MET A 63 -2.90 10.56 -6.20
N ASP A 64 -2.03 10.36 -7.17
CA ASP A 64 -0.66 10.88 -7.15
C ASP A 64 -0.63 12.42 -7.20
N ALA A 65 -1.60 13.04 -7.88
CA ALA A 65 -1.71 14.51 -7.94
C ALA A 65 -2.07 15.13 -6.58
N ILE A 66 -2.85 14.42 -5.75
CA ILE A 66 -3.29 14.90 -4.42
C ILE A 66 -2.49 14.27 -3.26
N ARG A 67 -1.37 13.62 -3.55
CA ARG A 67 -0.50 12.99 -2.53
C ARG A 67 0.09 13.98 -1.54
N ASP A 68 0.07 15.24 -1.89
CA ASP A 68 0.56 16.38 -1.16
C ASP A 68 -0.58 17.41 -0.96
N GLY A 69 -0.39 18.42 -0.14
CA GLY A 69 -1.39 19.46 0.05
C GLY A 69 -1.16 20.31 1.29
N MET A 70 -2.01 21.29 1.50
CA MET A 70 -1.91 22.21 2.62
C MET A 70 -2.18 21.53 3.96
N THR A 71 -1.45 21.94 4.98
CA THR A 71 -1.61 21.52 6.36
C THR A 71 -2.45 22.52 7.13
N ASN A 72 -3.40 22.05 7.95
CA ASN A 72 -4.18 22.92 8.83
C ASN A 72 -3.25 23.70 9.76
N GLY A 73 -3.44 25.01 9.85
CA GLY A 73 -2.65 25.88 10.72
C GLY A 73 -2.85 25.65 12.23
N GLN A 74 -3.91 24.93 12.62
CA GLN A 74 -4.19 24.58 14.00
C GLN A 74 -4.01 23.07 14.20
N LYS A 75 -3.25 22.71 15.24
CA LYS A 75 -3.11 21.31 15.64
C LYS A 75 -4.35 20.85 16.42
N ALA A 76 -4.90 19.73 16.00
CA ALA A 76 -5.96 19.05 16.74
C ALA A 76 -5.41 18.44 18.04
N GLU A 77 -6.28 18.26 19.01
CA GLU A 77 -5.98 17.46 20.20
C GLU A 77 -5.83 15.98 19.84
N VAL A 78 -4.69 15.42 20.19
CA VAL A 78 -4.34 14.02 19.90
C VAL A 78 -3.78 13.37 21.16
N PRO A 79 -3.80 12.03 21.29
CA PRO A 79 -3.20 11.34 22.44
C PRO A 79 -1.77 11.80 22.70
N SER A 80 -1.39 11.98 23.95
CA SER A 80 -0.03 12.38 24.33
C SER A 80 0.96 11.23 24.21
N ASP A 81 0.48 9.97 24.37
CA ASP A 81 1.29 8.76 24.29
C ASP A 81 1.65 8.42 22.84
N PRO A 82 2.94 8.31 22.48
CA PRO A 82 3.39 7.93 21.15
C PRO A 82 2.94 6.52 20.71
N GLU A 83 2.83 5.57 21.64
CA GLU A 83 2.34 4.21 21.35
C GLU A 83 0.86 4.25 20.98
N GLU A 84 0.04 4.99 21.71
CA GLU A 84 -1.38 5.16 21.39
C GLU A 84 -1.57 5.80 20.01
N ARG A 85 -0.78 6.81 19.66
CA ARG A 85 -0.78 7.42 18.31
C ARG A 85 -0.44 6.39 17.23
N ALA A 86 0.61 5.59 17.46
CA ALA A 86 1.00 4.52 16.53
C ALA A 86 -0.12 3.50 16.34
N ASN A 87 -0.80 3.11 17.43
CA ASN A 87 -1.92 2.18 17.39
C ASN A 87 -3.13 2.75 16.63
N HIS A 88 -3.43 4.04 16.79
CA HIS A 88 -4.49 4.72 16.02
C HIS A 88 -4.18 4.73 14.53
N VAL A 89 -2.95 5.10 14.15
CA VAL A 89 -2.49 5.13 12.76
C VAL A 89 -2.53 3.73 12.13
N LYS A 90 -2.03 2.72 12.83
CA LYS A 90 -2.11 1.33 12.37
C LYS A 90 -3.55 0.86 12.21
N SER A 91 -4.43 1.22 13.16
CA SER A 91 -5.86 0.89 13.05
C SER A 91 -6.50 1.51 11.81
N PHE A 92 -6.21 2.77 11.51
CA PHE A 92 -6.68 3.42 10.28
C PHE A 92 -6.21 2.67 9.04
N GLY A 93 -4.91 2.33 8.94
CA GLY A 93 -4.39 1.62 7.78
C GLY A 93 -5.01 0.23 7.60
N TYR A 94 -5.22 -0.52 8.69
CA TYR A 94 -5.91 -1.81 8.62
C TYR A 94 -7.40 -1.67 8.30
N PHE A 95 -8.04 -0.59 8.72
CA PHE A 95 -9.40 -0.26 8.29
C PHE A 95 -9.47 0.03 6.78
N SER A 96 -8.41 0.62 6.24
CA SER A 96 -8.25 0.86 4.80
C SER A 96 -7.69 -0.36 4.04
N ASP A 97 -7.88 -1.57 4.57
CA ASP A 97 -7.51 -2.87 3.97
C ASP A 97 -5.99 -3.11 3.80
N ALA A 98 -5.12 -2.37 4.48
CA ALA A 98 -3.71 -2.70 4.49
C ALA A 98 -3.47 -4.12 5.01
N SER A 99 -2.58 -4.86 4.36
CA SER A 99 -2.21 -6.21 4.81
C SER A 99 -1.26 -6.15 6.00
N MET A 100 -0.32 -5.20 5.97
CA MET A 100 0.61 -4.96 7.07
C MET A 100 0.92 -3.47 7.18
N MET A 101 1.21 -3.03 8.40
CA MET A 101 1.58 -1.66 8.73
C MET A 101 2.83 -1.63 9.59
N GLY A 102 3.69 -0.65 9.36
CA GLY A 102 4.86 -0.39 10.20
C GLY A 102 5.21 1.09 10.21
N ILE A 103 5.90 1.50 11.26
CA ILE A 103 6.31 2.89 11.48
C ILE A 103 7.82 2.92 11.72
N CYS A 104 8.55 3.83 11.08
CA CYS A 104 9.97 4.01 11.32
C CYS A 104 10.34 5.50 11.37
N LYS A 105 11.56 5.79 11.81
CA LYS A 105 12.16 7.10 11.55
C LYS A 105 12.56 7.18 10.08
N MET A 106 12.54 8.39 9.52
CA MET A 106 13.00 8.64 8.15
C MET A 106 14.51 8.37 8.04
N PRO A 107 14.94 7.31 7.33
CA PRO A 107 16.37 7.08 7.12
C PRO A 107 16.90 8.05 6.07
N LYS A 108 18.05 8.65 6.33
CA LYS A 108 18.67 9.59 5.37
C LYS A 108 18.95 8.93 4.01
N SER A 109 19.33 7.65 4.00
CA SER A 109 19.62 6.91 2.78
C SER A 109 18.38 6.61 1.93
N ALA A 110 17.18 6.72 2.52
CA ALA A 110 15.94 6.44 1.79
C ALA A 110 15.43 7.67 1.01
N ALA A 111 15.96 8.86 1.24
CA ALA A 111 15.64 10.03 0.41
C ALA A 111 16.22 9.85 -1.00
N LEU A 112 15.42 10.07 -2.03
CA LEU A 112 15.88 10.01 -3.42
C LEU A 112 16.48 11.35 -3.84
N ASP A 113 17.62 11.30 -4.51
CA ASP A 113 18.25 12.50 -5.09
C ASP A 113 17.33 13.14 -6.16
N VAL A 114 16.61 12.30 -6.91
CA VAL A 114 15.64 12.74 -7.91
C VAL A 114 14.30 12.08 -7.59
N PRO A 115 13.29 12.86 -7.19
CA PRO A 115 11.94 12.33 -6.95
C PRO A 115 11.35 11.66 -8.19
N VAL A 116 10.63 10.56 -7.98
CA VAL A 116 9.84 9.92 -9.01
C VAL A 116 8.49 10.62 -9.11
N ARG A 117 8.09 11.01 -10.31
CA ARG A 117 6.78 11.60 -10.60
C ARG A 117 6.06 10.75 -11.65
N ASN A 118 4.80 10.49 -11.43
CA ASN A 118 3.95 9.80 -12.40
C ASN A 118 3.71 10.72 -13.61
N PRO A 119 4.15 10.35 -14.83
CA PRO A 119 4.00 11.21 -16.02
C PRO A 119 2.53 11.39 -16.46
N GLU A 120 1.64 10.48 -16.05
CA GLU A 120 0.21 10.57 -16.33
C GLU A 120 -0.47 11.77 -15.65
N ILE A 121 0.15 12.34 -14.58
CA ILE A 121 -0.33 13.57 -13.94
C ILE A 121 -0.32 14.73 -14.94
N ASP A 122 0.76 14.89 -15.71
CA ASP A 122 0.90 15.99 -16.66
C ASP A 122 -0.08 15.83 -17.84
N ARG A 123 -0.31 14.57 -18.27
CA ARG A 123 -1.33 14.26 -19.26
C ARG A 123 -2.74 14.56 -18.75
N LEU A 124 -3.04 14.18 -17.49
CA LEU A 124 -4.32 14.49 -16.85
C LEU A 124 -4.52 16.01 -16.73
N ALA A 125 -3.50 16.76 -16.37
CA ALA A 125 -3.54 18.22 -16.30
C ALA A 125 -3.87 18.85 -17.65
N GLU A 126 -3.25 18.36 -18.73
CA GLU A 126 -3.53 18.86 -20.08
C GLU A 126 -4.93 18.50 -20.56
N ASP A 127 -5.39 17.27 -20.28
CA ASP A 127 -6.77 16.86 -20.58
C ASP A 127 -7.78 17.76 -19.85
N LEU A 128 -7.51 18.14 -18.60
CA LEU A 128 -8.36 19.06 -17.83
C LEU A 128 -8.36 20.49 -18.39
N ARG A 129 -7.21 20.96 -18.91
CA ARG A 129 -7.11 22.28 -19.55
C ARG A 129 -7.85 22.33 -20.88
N THR A 130 -7.82 21.26 -21.65
CA THR A 130 -8.39 21.20 -23.00
C THR A 130 -9.88 20.84 -23.01
N ARG A 131 -10.35 20.08 -22.05
CA ARG A 131 -11.77 19.82 -21.85
C ARG A 131 -12.42 21.10 -21.31
N GLN A 132 -12.92 21.96 -22.19
CA GLN A 132 -13.87 22.99 -21.79
C GLN A 132 -15.08 22.28 -21.18
N THR A 133 -15.17 22.27 -19.88
CA THR A 133 -16.27 21.69 -19.12
C THR A 133 -17.54 22.47 -19.47
N LYS A 134 -18.31 21.92 -20.38
CA LYS A 134 -19.69 22.36 -20.58
C LYS A 134 -20.46 21.97 -19.35
N THR A 135 -20.72 22.95 -18.50
CA THR A 135 -21.69 22.93 -17.38
C THR A 135 -21.78 21.61 -16.63
N LEU A 136 -20.85 21.38 -15.72
CA LEU A 136 -20.99 20.38 -14.67
C LEU A 136 -21.64 21.05 -13.44
N ALA A 137 -22.38 20.27 -12.66
CA ALA A 137 -22.99 20.76 -11.44
C ALA A 137 -21.95 21.40 -10.52
N SER A 138 -22.26 22.53 -9.91
CA SER A 138 -21.38 23.41 -9.15
C SER A 138 -20.40 22.75 -8.15
N GLY A 139 -20.77 21.57 -7.61
CA GLY A 139 -19.90 20.81 -6.69
C GLY A 139 -18.71 20.11 -7.36
N ILE A 140 -18.85 19.70 -8.62
CA ILE A 140 -17.76 19.05 -9.37
C ILE A 140 -16.73 20.07 -9.82
N ASP A 141 -17.15 21.29 -10.14
CA ASP A 141 -16.24 22.36 -10.54
C ASP A 141 -15.28 22.75 -9.41
N VAL A 142 -15.71 22.72 -8.15
CA VAL A 142 -14.85 22.96 -6.98
C VAL A 142 -13.81 21.85 -6.85
N ILE A 143 -14.21 20.59 -6.90
CA ILE A 143 -13.28 19.44 -6.82
C ILE A 143 -12.25 19.49 -7.96
N MET A 144 -12.68 19.86 -9.15
CA MET A 144 -11.78 19.97 -10.30
C MET A 144 -10.83 21.15 -10.18
N ALA A 145 -11.26 22.26 -9.58
CA ALA A 145 -10.41 23.40 -9.29
C ALA A 145 -9.34 23.05 -8.25
N ASP A 146 -9.73 22.39 -7.16
CA ASP A 146 -8.82 21.94 -6.11
C ASP A 146 -7.79 20.92 -6.66
N LEU A 147 -8.24 19.98 -7.49
CA LEU A 147 -7.36 19.02 -8.14
C LEU A 147 -6.36 19.72 -9.05
N LYS A 148 -6.80 20.67 -9.86
CA LYS A 148 -5.93 21.45 -10.74
C LYS A 148 -4.90 22.25 -9.95
N GLU A 149 -5.31 22.93 -8.87
CA GLU A 149 -4.41 23.65 -7.99
C GLU A 149 -3.36 22.71 -7.36
N SER A 150 -3.77 21.53 -6.91
CA SER A 150 -2.86 20.52 -6.37
C SER A 150 -1.85 20.01 -7.41
N MET A 151 -2.24 19.92 -8.67
CA MET A 151 -1.36 19.48 -9.77
C MET A 151 -0.34 20.55 -10.16
N GLU A 152 -0.70 21.83 -10.04
CA GLU A 152 0.13 22.98 -10.38
C GLU A 152 0.98 23.46 -9.19
N ALA A 153 0.63 23.08 -7.97
CA ALA A 153 1.38 23.45 -6.78
C ALA A 153 2.80 22.83 -6.80
N PRO A 154 3.83 23.60 -6.38
CA PRO A 154 5.16 23.04 -6.23
C PRO A 154 5.13 21.91 -5.19
N ALA A 155 5.90 20.85 -5.45
CA ALA A 155 6.03 19.75 -4.50
C ALA A 155 6.57 20.29 -3.15
N THR A 156 5.92 19.93 -2.04
CA THR A 156 6.40 20.32 -0.71
C THR A 156 7.65 19.51 -0.35
N SER A 157 8.54 20.13 0.42
CA SER A 157 9.69 19.42 0.99
C SER A 157 9.23 18.38 2.02
N THR A 158 10.00 17.31 2.15
CA THR A 158 9.87 16.35 3.25
C THR A 158 10.75 16.72 4.44
N ASP A 159 11.41 17.89 4.42
CA ASP A 159 12.26 18.34 5.50
C ASP A 159 11.47 18.47 6.81
N GLY A 160 12.01 17.92 7.90
CA GLY A 160 11.33 17.89 9.19
C GLY A 160 10.28 16.79 9.36
N GLN A 161 9.97 16.03 8.33
CA GLN A 161 9.06 14.88 8.42
C GLN A 161 9.83 13.62 8.88
N ASP A 162 10.09 13.54 10.17
CA ASP A 162 10.98 12.53 10.77
C ASP A 162 10.38 11.14 10.92
N HIS A 163 9.06 11.00 10.78
CA HIS A 163 8.36 9.73 10.93
C HIS A 163 7.78 9.26 9.61
N VAL A 164 7.80 7.94 9.42
CA VAL A 164 7.28 7.32 8.21
C VAL A 164 6.34 6.19 8.58
N ILE A 165 5.15 6.23 8.01
CA ILE A 165 4.13 5.18 8.07
C ILE A 165 4.24 4.38 6.77
N VAL A 166 4.45 3.07 6.86
CA VAL A 166 4.60 2.20 5.69
C VAL A 166 3.43 1.24 5.59
N PHE A 167 2.86 1.12 4.41
CA PHE A 167 1.74 0.27 4.07
C PHE A 167 2.19 -0.85 3.14
N VAL A 168 1.74 -2.06 3.42
CA VAL A 168 1.89 -3.23 2.55
C VAL A 168 0.52 -3.74 2.15
N PHE A 169 0.31 -3.93 0.86
CA PHE A 169 -0.90 -4.54 0.30
C PHE A 169 -0.55 -5.82 -0.44
N GLU A 170 -1.18 -6.94 -0.08
CA GLU A 170 -0.96 -8.21 -0.76
C GLU A 170 -1.53 -8.19 -2.18
N HIS A 171 -0.85 -8.88 -3.10
CA HIS A 171 -1.42 -9.17 -4.41
C HIS A 171 -2.53 -10.21 -4.27
N ASN A 172 -3.60 -10.02 -5.00
CA ASN A 172 -4.63 -11.05 -5.11
C ASN A 172 -4.10 -12.29 -5.86
N ARG A 173 -4.82 -13.38 -5.75
CA ARG A 173 -4.59 -14.53 -6.61
C ARG A 173 -4.72 -14.11 -8.09
N ALA A 174 -3.69 -14.39 -8.88
CA ALA A 174 -3.79 -14.21 -10.31
C ALA A 174 -4.83 -15.19 -10.90
N PRO A 175 -5.64 -14.77 -11.89
CA PRO A 175 -6.58 -15.68 -12.55
C PRO A 175 -5.82 -16.76 -13.34
N ARG A 176 -6.43 -17.91 -13.52
CA ARG A 176 -5.93 -18.92 -14.47
C ARG A 176 -6.35 -18.51 -15.87
N ALA A 177 -5.58 -18.89 -16.87
CA ALA A 177 -5.84 -18.50 -18.27
C ALA A 177 -7.23 -18.88 -18.80
N ASN A 178 -7.85 -19.91 -18.25
CA ASN A 178 -9.18 -20.39 -18.65
C ASN A 178 -10.33 -19.87 -17.76
N GLU A 179 -10.05 -19.04 -16.77
CA GLU A 179 -11.10 -18.44 -15.93
C GLU A 179 -11.78 -17.29 -16.67
N ALA A 180 -13.08 -17.13 -16.45
CA ALA A 180 -13.83 -16.01 -17.03
C ALA A 180 -13.24 -14.67 -16.59
N GLY A 181 -13.02 -13.75 -17.53
CA GLY A 181 -12.44 -12.44 -17.29
C GLY A 181 -10.92 -12.44 -17.12
N ALA A 182 -10.24 -13.59 -17.20
CA ALA A 182 -8.79 -13.68 -17.03
C ALA A 182 -8.02 -12.67 -17.92
N ASN A 183 -8.40 -12.55 -19.18
CA ASN A 183 -7.76 -11.65 -20.13
C ASN A 183 -7.88 -10.15 -19.76
N TRP A 184 -8.85 -9.81 -18.90
CA TRP A 184 -9.08 -8.42 -18.49
C TRP A 184 -8.29 -8.05 -17.25
N ILE A 185 -7.99 -9.02 -16.38
CA ILE A 185 -7.37 -8.82 -15.08
C ILE A 185 -6.00 -9.51 -14.94
N MET A 186 -5.56 -10.23 -15.98
CA MET A 186 -4.22 -10.83 -16.01
C MET A 186 -3.18 -9.71 -15.89
N ASP A 187 -2.14 -9.95 -15.08
CA ASP A 187 -1.05 -9.00 -14.82
C ASP A 187 -1.46 -7.66 -14.16
N ALA A 188 -2.73 -7.49 -13.78
CA ALA A 188 -3.22 -6.28 -13.12
C ALA A 188 -2.87 -6.20 -11.61
N ASN A 189 -2.36 -7.28 -11.01
CA ASN A 189 -2.10 -7.31 -9.56
C ASN A 189 -1.14 -6.23 -9.04
N PRO A 190 0.03 -5.98 -9.67
CA PRO A 190 0.93 -4.91 -9.22
C PRO A 190 0.24 -3.54 -9.25
N TYR A 191 -0.50 -3.25 -10.31
CA TYR A 191 -1.23 -1.99 -10.49
C TYR A 191 -2.36 -1.84 -9.47
N ARG A 192 -3.13 -2.93 -9.25
CA ARG A 192 -4.22 -2.91 -8.27
C ARG A 192 -3.70 -2.73 -6.84
N SER A 193 -2.66 -3.43 -6.44
CA SER A 193 -2.08 -3.27 -5.10
C SER A 193 -1.44 -1.90 -4.91
N CYS A 194 -0.81 -1.34 -5.95
CA CYS A 194 -0.31 0.03 -5.96
C CYS A 194 -1.45 1.03 -5.74
N LEU A 195 -2.52 0.95 -6.54
CA LEU A 195 -3.66 1.86 -6.42
C LEU A 195 -4.29 1.81 -5.02
N ARG A 196 -4.47 0.61 -4.45
CA ARG A 196 -5.00 0.45 -3.09
C ARG A 196 -4.05 1.03 -2.03
N ALA A 197 -2.76 0.82 -2.18
CA ALA A 197 -1.75 1.39 -1.30
C ALA A 197 -1.72 2.91 -1.39
N THR A 198 -1.85 3.45 -2.60
CA THR A 198 -1.93 4.90 -2.86
C THR A 198 -3.16 5.52 -2.22
N GLU A 199 -4.34 4.92 -2.37
CA GLU A 199 -5.59 5.36 -1.75
C GLU A 199 -5.44 5.47 -0.22
N ALA A 200 -4.92 4.42 0.43
CA ALA A 200 -4.72 4.41 1.87
C ALA A 200 -3.68 5.44 2.33
N ALA A 201 -2.56 5.56 1.61
CA ALA A 201 -1.50 6.50 1.95
C ALA A 201 -1.94 7.97 1.73
N THR A 202 -2.62 8.26 0.63
CA THR A 202 -3.13 9.61 0.34
C THR A 202 -4.21 10.01 1.36
N GLY A 203 -5.11 9.09 1.69
CA GLY A 203 -6.12 9.30 2.74
C GLY A 203 -5.49 9.55 4.11
N MET A 204 -4.46 8.78 4.50
CA MET A 204 -3.72 8.98 5.75
C MET A 204 -2.99 10.32 5.76
N ALA A 205 -2.27 10.66 4.70
CA ALA A 205 -1.55 11.94 4.60
C ALA A 205 -2.52 13.13 4.70
N SER A 206 -3.66 13.06 4.00
CA SER A 206 -4.71 14.08 4.08
C SER A 206 -5.27 14.19 5.50
N TYR A 207 -5.55 13.06 6.15
CA TYR A 207 -6.04 13.04 7.53
C TYR A 207 -5.05 13.70 8.51
N LEU A 208 -3.75 13.36 8.40
CA LEU A 208 -2.73 13.96 9.27
C LEU A 208 -2.58 15.48 9.03
N ARG A 209 -2.69 15.94 7.76
CA ARG A 209 -2.70 17.37 7.44
C ARG A 209 -3.92 18.08 8.04
N LEU A 210 -5.09 17.45 8.06
CA LEU A 210 -6.27 17.98 8.74
C LEU A 210 -6.07 18.09 10.25
N LEU A 211 -5.30 17.18 10.86
CA LEU A 211 -4.90 17.27 12.26
C LEU A 211 -3.80 18.35 12.54
N GLY A 212 -3.30 19.03 11.52
CA GLY A 212 -2.28 20.07 11.64
C GLY A 212 -0.83 19.54 11.66
N TYR A 213 -0.59 18.36 11.07
CA TYR A 213 0.75 17.79 10.93
C TYR A 213 1.13 17.68 9.46
N GLU A 214 2.28 18.22 9.10
CA GLU A 214 2.79 18.08 7.73
C GLU A 214 2.92 16.61 7.37
N SER A 215 2.42 16.24 6.20
CA SER A 215 2.42 14.87 5.76
C SER A 215 2.31 14.78 4.24
N LYS A 216 3.09 13.85 3.67
CA LYS A 216 3.15 13.60 2.24
C LYS A 216 3.07 12.09 1.96
N ALA A 217 2.22 11.71 1.03
CA ALA A 217 2.14 10.31 0.60
C ALA A 217 3.21 10.00 -0.46
N HIS A 218 3.74 8.80 -0.41
CA HIS A 218 4.71 8.24 -1.35
C HIS A 218 4.15 6.94 -1.90
N THR A 219 4.06 6.83 -3.21
CA THR A 219 3.46 5.72 -3.93
C THR A 219 4.49 5.03 -4.82
N ALA A 220 4.19 3.85 -5.33
CA ALA A 220 5.10 3.19 -6.26
C ALA A 220 5.27 3.92 -7.59
N SER A 221 4.36 4.84 -7.95
CA SER A 221 4.42 5.66 -9.17
C SER A 221 4.87 7.10 -8.94
N SER A 222 4.82 7.59 -7.69
CA SER A 222 5.19 8.98 -7.36
C SER A 222 5.74 9.05 -5.94
N THR A 223 7.05 9.21 -5.80
CA THR A 223 7.73 9.17 -4.50
C THR A 223 8.98 10.01 -4.45
N ASP A 224 9.29 10.54 -3.27
CA ASP A 224 10.54 11.21 -2.95
C ASP A 224 11.49 10.31 -2.15
N VAL A 225 11.05 9.06 -1.87
CA VAL A 225 11.77 8.13 -0.99
C VAL A 225 11.80 6.73 -1.56
N ASP A 226 12.78 5.93 -1.16
CA ASP A 226 12.87 4.50 -1.50
C ASP A 226 11.95 3.68 -0.60
N LEU A 227 10.87 3.16 -1.18
CA LEU A 227 9.86 2.39 -0.46
C LEU A 227 10.39 1.05 0.08
N ASN A 228 11.38 0.43 -0.59
CA ASN A 228 11.97 -0.82 -0.13
C ASN A 228 12.80 -0.61 1.13
N GLN A 229 13.62 0.44 1.16
CA GLN A 229 14.38 0.80 2.37
C GLN A 229 13.44 1.11 3.54
N LEU A 230 12.35 1.84 3.29
CA LEU A 230 11.34 2.14 4.30
C LEU A 230 10.65 0.88 4.82
N ALA A 231 10.28 -0.07 3.95
CA ALA A 231 9.67 -1.32 4.37
C ALA A 231 10.59 -2.16 5.27
N VAL A 232 11.89 -2.15 4.99
CA VAL A 232 12.91 -2.81 5.84
C VAL A 232 13.07 -2.05 7.16
N ALA A 233 13.18 -0.74 7.12
CA ALA A 233 13.33 0.10 8.33
C ALA A 233 12.12 0.01 9.27
N ALA A 234 10.92 -0.05 8.72
CA ALA A 234 9.66 -0.20 9.47
C ALA A 234 9.39 -1.64 9.96
N GLY A 235 10.33 -2.55 9.79
CA GLY A 235 10.19 -3.93 10.26
C GLY A 235 9.09 -4.73 9.56
N LEU A 236 8.83 -4.45 8.28
CA LEU A 236 7.83 -5.12 7.44
C LEU A 236 8.48 -6.09 6.44
N ALA A 237 9.72 -5.85 6.09
CA ALA A 237 10.44 -6.63 5.09
C ALA A 237 11.87 -6.98 5.52
N VAL A 238 12.45 -7.96 4.85
CA VAL A 238 13.88 -8.29 4.93
C VAL A 238 14.44 -8.47 3.53
N VAL A 239 15.76 -8.31 3.38
CA VAL A 239 16.46 -8.68 2.16
C VAL A 239 16.80 -10.16 2.23
N ASN A 240 16.43 -10.92 1.20
CA ASN A 240 16.79 -12.32 1.05
C ASN A 240 17.18 -12.59 -0.40
N ASP A 241 18.37 -13.12 -0.60
CA ASP A 241 18.93 -13.41 -1.93
C ASP A 241 18.85 -12.19 -2.88
N GLY A 242 19.25 -11.01 -2.39
CA GLY A 242 19.24 -9.76 -3.17
C GLY A 242 17.83 -9.24 -3.53
N THR A 243 16.80 -9.69 -2.84
CA THR A 243 15.42 -9.26 -3.09
C THR A 243 14.71 -8.92 -1.79
N VAL A 244 13.86 -7.90 -1.81
CA VAL A 244 13.00 -7.55 -0.67
C VAL A 244 11.84 -8.53 -0.57
N VAL A 245 11.63 -9.06 0.62
CA VAL A 245 10.62 -10.09 0.89
C VAL A 245 9.86 -9.73 2.16
N VAL A 246 8.54 -9.79 2.07
CA VAL A 246 7.60 -9.52 3.19
C VAL A 246 7.16 -10.85 3.81
N PRO A 247 7.19 -11.00 5.15
CA PRO A 247 6.67 -12.18 5.82
C PRO A 247 5.24 -12.52 5.37
N HIS A 248 4.93 -13.79 5.21
CA HIS A 248 3.63 -14.31 4.77
C HIS A 248 3.24 -13.99 3.32
N LEU A 249 3.76 -12.94 2.69
CA LEU A 249 3.43 -12.53 1.32
C LEU A 249 4.52 -12.88 0.29
N GLY A 250 5.76 -13.05 0.74
CA GLY A 250 6.89 -13.27 -0.16
C GLY A 250 7.20 -12.01 -0.96
N ARG A 251 7.09 -12.09 -2.29
CA ARG A 251 7.36 -10.99 -3.23
C ARG A 251 6.07 -10.40 -3.84
N ALA A 252 4.92 -10.90 -3.43
CA ALA A 252 3.62 -10.56 -4.02
C ALA A 252 2.92 -9.45 -3.22
N PHE A 253 3.44 -8.23 -3.28
CA PHE A 253 2.92 -7.08 -2.53
C PHE A 253 3.15 -5.76 -3.27
N GLY A 254 2.34 -4.75 -2.92
CA GLY A 254 2.55 -3.34 -3.25
C GLY A 254 2.87 -2.55 -1.99
N LEU A 255 3.62 -1.47 -2.14
CA LEU A 255 4.04 -0.56 -1.09
C LEU A 255 3.53 0.85 -1.31
N ALA A 256 3.23 1.54 -0.22
CA ALA A 256 3.16 2.99 -0.14
C ALA A 256 3.65 3.45 1.23
N ALA A 257 3.98 4.72 1.35
CA ALA A 257 4.39 5.29 2.63
C ALA A 257 3.81 6.70 2.81
N VAL A 258 3.80 7.18 4.05
CA VAL A 258 3.50 8.57 4.40
C VAL A 258 4.63 9.08 5.29
N THR A 259 5.32 10.11 4.85
CA THR A 259 6.22 10.89 5.72
C THR A 259 5.43 11.94 6.47
N THR A 260 5.79 12.22 7.72
CA THR A 260 5.03 13.16 8.56
C THR A 260 5.83 13.73 9.72
N THR A 261 5.40 14.92 10.18
CA THR A 261 5.85 15.52 11.47
C THR A 261 5.08 14.95 12.67
N PHE A 262 4.12 14.05 12.46
CA PHE A 262 3.36 13.41 13.54
C PHE A 262 4.22 12.39 14.26
N ALA A 263 4.71 12.73 15.45
CA ALA A 263 5.58 11.85 16.23
C ALA A 263 4.82 10.69 16.83
N MET A 264 5.33 9.46 16.60
CA MET A 264 4.72 8.19 17.02
C MET A 264 5.80 7.22 17.51
N GLU A 265 5.38 6.16 18.22
CA GLU A 265 6.26 5.01 18.49
C GLU A 265 6.63 4.30 17.18
N ILE A 266 7.90 3.87 17.10
CA ILE A 266 8.44 3.22 15.90
C ILE A 266 8.56 1.70 16.09
N ASP A 267 8.40 0.98 15.02
CA ASP A 267 8.62 -0.46 15.00
C ASP A 267 10.11 -0.79 14.80
N ALA A 268 10.62 -1.76 15.55
CA ALA A 268 11.98 -2.24 15.34
C ALA A 268 12.07 -3.07 14.05
N PRO A 269 13.20 -3.02 13.32
CA PRO A 269 13.42 -3.81 12.12
C PRO A 269 13.35 -5.32 12.38
N LEU A 270 13.00 -6.10 11.37
CA LEU A 270 13.00 -7.55 11.48
C LEU A 270 14.43 -8.11 11.53
N ALA A 271 14.64 -9.14 12.34
CA ALA A 271 15.84 -9.96 12.26
C ALA A 271 15.90 -10.69 10.91
N PRO A 272 17.10 -11.04 10.41
CA PRO A 272 17.24 -11.77 9.15
C PRO A 272 16.44 -13.07 9.16
N MET A 273 16.10 -13.52 7.97
CA MET A 273 15.31 -14.74 7.78
C MET A 273 15.95 -15.97 8.44
N SER A 274 17.29 -16.06 8.45
CA SER A 274 18.05 -17.14 9.08
C SER A 274 17.85 -17.22 10.59
N GLU A 275 17.56 -16.11 11.24
CA GLU A 275 17.37 -15.99 12.69
C GLU A 275 15.92 -16.16 13.15
N GLN A 276 14.94 -16.17 12.21
CA GLN A 276 13.52 -16.18 12.52
C GLN A 276 12.99 -17.53 13.05
N GLY A 277 13.78 -18.60 12.98
CA GLY A 277 13.38 -19.92 13.43
C GLY A 277 12.30 -20.61 12.58
N ASN A 278 11.78 -21.75 13.05
CA ASN A 278 10.93 -22.64 12.25
C ASN A 278 9.57 -22.06 11.88
N ALA A 279 8.99 -21.17 12.70
CA ALA A 279 7.68 -20.57 12.45
C ALA A 279 7.69 -19.67 11.21
N LEU A 280 8.76 -18.87 11.03
CA LEU A 280 8.91 -18.05 9.84
C LEU A 280 9.33 -18.91 8.64
N GLY A 281 10.15 -19.94 8.86
CA GLY A 281 10.51 -20.90 7.82
C GLY A 281 9.29 -21.54 7.17
N LEU A 282 8.24 -21.85 7.95
CA LEU A 282 6.98 -22.32 7.41
C LEU A 282 6.23 -21.22 6.64
N ALA A 283 6.14 -20.01 7.18
CA ALA A 283 5.50 -18.87 6.51
C ALA A 283 6.20 -18.52 5.19
N TRP A 284 7.54 -18.55 5.17
CA TRP A 284 8.33 -18.32 3.96
C TRP A 284 8.19 -19.46 2.92
N LYS A 285 8.12 -20.71 3.37
CA LYS A 285 7.87 -21.87 2.48
C LYS A 285 6.48 -21.78 1.85
N LEU A 286 5.48 -21.37 2.62
CA LEU A 286 4.10 -21.16 2.12
C LEU A 286 4.06 -20.02 1.11
N ALA A 287 4.74 -18.90 1.38
CA ALA A 287 4.85 -17.76 0.47
C ALA A 287 5.60 -18.10 -0.83
N LYS A 288 6.62 -18.98 -0.77
CA LYS A 288 7.37 -19.44 -1.95
C LYS A 288 6.62 -20.51 -2.78
N GLY A 289 5.43 -20.93 -2.35
CA GLY A 289 4.64 -21.95 -3.08
C GLY A 289 5.29 -23.34 -3.11
N THR A 290 6.27 -23.61 -2.24
CA THR A 290 6.98 -24.90 -2.17
C THR A 290 6.14 -26.00 -1.52
N VAL A 291 4.99 -25.67 -0.90
CA VAL A 291 3.99 -26.64 -0.44
C VAL A 291 2.92 -26.81 -1.51
N LYS A 292 3.34 -27.19 -2.72
CA LYS A 292 2.46 -27.31 -3.90
C LYS A 292 1.42 -28.44 -3.81
N GLY A 293 1.52 -29.39 -2.91
CA GLY A 293 0.68 -30.58 -2.95
C GLY A 293 -0.45 -30.66 -1.93
N ALA A 294 -0.25 -30.18 -0.71
CA ALA A 294 -1.18 -30.39 0.40
C ALA A 294 -2.19 -29.24 0.61
N LEU A 295 -1.88 -28.03 0.15
CA LEU A 295 -2.67 -26.84 0.37
C LEU A 295 -3.37 -26.29 -0.88
N ASN A 296 -3.16 -26.91 -2.03
CA ASN A 296 -3.83 -26.57 -3.30
C ASN A 296 -5.26 -27.14 -3.36
N ARG A 297 -5.90 -27.37 -2.24
CA ARG A 297 -7.36 -27.51 -2.21
C ARG A 297 -7.93 -26.12 -2.33
N ASP A 298 -8.24 -25.72 -3.56
CA ASP A 298 -9.09 -24.59 -3.85
C ASP A 298 -10.31 -24.70 -2.93
N PRO A 299 -10.50 -23.81 -1.94
CA PRO A 299 -11.66 -23.87 -1.07
C PRO A 299 -12.94 -23.65 -1.84
N TYR A 300 -12.84 -23.21 -3.11
CA TYR A 300 -13.94 -23.06 -4.06
C TYR A 300 -14.07 -24.25 -5.03
N ALA A 301 -13.07 -25.12 -5.17
CA ALA A 301 -13.15 -26.30 -6.04
C ALA A 301 -14.18 -27.37 -5.57
N LYS A 302 -14.64 -27.29 -4.32
CA LYS A 302 -15.73 -28.11 -3.78
C LYS A 302 -17.07 -27.38 -3.64
N ARG A 303 -17.13 -26.11 -3.98
CA ARG A 303 -18.40 -25.42 -4.10
C ARG A 303 -18.84 -25.59 -5.55
N ASP A 304 -19.77 -26.49 -5.76
CA ASP A 304 -20.47 -26.65 -7.04
C ASP A 304 -21.14 -25.34 -7.44
N TYR A 305 -20.35 -24.44 -8.06
CA TYR A 305 -20.90 -23.39 -8.91
C TYR A 305 -21.37 -23.99 -10.25
N ALA A 306 -21.19 -25.31 -10.45
CA ALA A 306 -21.62 -26.05 -11.63
C ALA A 306 -23.11 -25.94 -11.88
N ASP A 307 -23.92 -25.69 -10.85
CA ASP A 307 -25.38 -25.60 -10.96
C ASP A 307 -25.93 -24.19 -11.13
N GLY A 308 -25.10 -23.19 -11.38
CA GLY A 308 -25.54 -21.80 -11.63
C GLY A 308 -26.26 -21.10 -10.46
N ALA A 309 -26.36 -21.75 -9.30
CA ALA A 309 -27.02 -21.18 -8.13
C ALA A 309 -26.13 -20.15 -7.42
N LEU A 310 -26.56 -18.90 -7.40
CA LEU A 310 -25.92 -17.86 -6.61
C LEU A 310 -25.93 -18.21 -5.11
N PRO A 311 -24.88 -17.85 -4.34
CA PRO A 311 -24.75 -18.20 -2.91
C PRO A 311 -25.96 -17.80 -2.06
N PHE A 312 -26.74 -16.81 -2.49
CA PHE A 312 -27.93 -16.32 -1.82
C PHE A 312 -29.19 -17.20 -2.01
N GLU A 313 -29.24 -18.03 -3.04
CA GLU A 313 -30.39 -18.94 -3.25
C GLU A 313 -30.38 -20.12 -2.29
N LYS A 314 -29.20 -20.56 -1.83
CA LYS A 314 -29.07 -21.63 -0.82
C LYS A 314 -29.53 -21.20 0.59
N LEU A 315 -29.58 -19.90 0.89
CA LEU A 315 -30.09 -19.37 2.16
C LEU A 315 -31.62 -19.36 2.25
N LYS A 316 -32.33 -19.43 1.11
CA LYS A 316 -33.81 -19.47 1.06
C LYS A 316 -34.40 -20.86 1.21
N ARG A 317 -33.57 -21.90 1.22
CA ARG A 317 -34.04 -23.31 1.28
C ARG A 317 -33.78 -24.00 2.64
N ARG A 318 -33.60 -23.21 3.70
CA ARG A 318 -33.58 -23.72 5.07
C ARG A 318 -34.76 -23.19 5.88
#